data_579d6acc36e357ade743ea6f54219288
#
_entry.id   579d6acc36e357ade743ea6f54219288
#
_cell.length_a   1.000
_cell.length_b   1.000
_cell.length_c   1.000
_cell.angle_alpha   90.00
_cell.angle_beta   90.00
_cell.angle_gamma   90.00
#
_symmetry.space_group_name_H-M   'P 1'
#
loop_
_entity.id
_entity.type
_entity.pdbx_description
1 polymer ?
#
loop_
_entity_poly.entity_id
_entity_poly.type
_entity_poly.pdbx_seq_one_letter_code
_entity_poly.pdbx_strand_id
1 'polypeptide(L)'
;VMLTWDHVARLKPGFDQAVADLVAFPAPSGPAGLGYMPVVVGVGVPATAPNPEAANEFIKYLLMPETQGKIMAELGFYPVVAGVDTSNLPEGVAVQFAAVQLQGNAENAIPALLPVGLGARGGDLNSIFRNAFTRIVINKEDAETVLNQEGEALQKLLDETGAPCWAPDPVSEGPCQIK
;
A
#
# COMPACT_ATOMS: atom_id res chain seq x y z
N VAL A 1 17.29 3.08 8.39
CA VAL A 1 16.16 3.33 7.47
C VAL A 1 14.98 2.49 7.92
N MET A 2 13.85 3.11 8.07
CA MET A 2 12.60 2.44 8.44
C MET A 2 11.58 2.69 7.31
N LEU A 3 11.03 1.61 6.77
CA LEU A 3 9.87 1.72 5.90
C LEU A 3 8.66 1.97 6.79
N THR A 4 8.06 3.12 6.67
CA THR A 4 6.89 3.49 7.46
C THR A 4 5.83 4.08 6.57
N TRP A 5 4.58 3.93 6.98
CA TRP A 5 3.45 4.51 6.29
C TRP A 5 3.17 5.90 6.86
N ASP A 6 2.43 5.90 7.95
CA ASP A 6 1.88 7.08 8.58
C ASP A 6 2.31 7.22 10.06
N HIS A 7 3.18 6.32 10.53
CA HIS A 7 3.55 6.26 11.94
C HIS A 7 4.18 7.56 12.43
N VAL A 8 4.96 8.23 11.59
CA VAL A 8 5.60 9.50 11.92
C VAL A 8 4.55 10.60 12.06
N ALA A 9 3.53 10.61 11.19
CA ALA A 9 2.44 11.57 11.25
C ALA A 9 1.60 11.43 12.52
N ARG A 10 1.59 10.23 13.11
CA ARG A 10 0.85 9.92 14.35
C ARG A 10 1.65 10.14 15.62
N LEU A 11 2.90 10.58 15.53
CA LEU A 11 3.65 10.94 16.72
C LEU A 11 2.97 12.11 17.42
N LYS A 12 2.42 11.82 18.59
CA LYS A 12 1.63 12.77 19.37
C LYS A 12 2.51 13.84 20.00
N PRO A 13 1.92 14.94 20.48
CA PRO A 13 2.60 15.92 21.32
C PRO A 13 3.45 15.23 22.41
N GLY A 14 4.72 15.60 22.51
CA GLY A 14 5.72 14.94 23.35
C GLY A 14 6.73 14.10 22.57
N PHE A 15 6.47 13.85 21.27
CA PHE A 15 7.42 13.24 20.32
C PHE A 15 7.87 14.21 19.22
N ASP A 16 7.55 15.50 19.37
CA ASP A 16 7.83 16.55 18.37
C ASP A 16 9.31 16.58 17.97
N GLN A 17 10.21 16.36 18.91
CA GLN A 17 11.64 16.29 18.62
C GLN A 17 11.97 15.10 17.68
N ALA A 18 11.33 13.96 17.89
CA ALA A 18 11.54 12.80 17.03
C ALA A 18 11.02 13.04 15.60
N VAL A 19 9.96 13.81 15.45
CA VAL A 19 9.45 14.23 14.13
C VAL A 19 10.43 15.16 13.44
N ALA A 20 11.00 16.14 14.16
CA ALA A 20 11.98 17.08 13.62
C ALA A 20 13.30 16.40 13.17
N ASP A 21 13.64 15.26 13.79
CA ASP A 21 14.83 14.48 13.45
C ASP A 21 14.61 13.48 12.28
N LEU A 22 13.39 13.41 11.74
CA LEU A 22 13.03 12.47 10.68
C LEU A 22 12.94 13.16 9.33
N VAL A 23 13.39 12.45 8.31
CA VAL A 23 13.18 12.81 6.91
C VAL A 23 12.45 11.69 6.19
N ALA A 24 11.52 12.07 5.30
CA ALA A 24 10.87 11.14 4.40
C ALA A 24 11.43 11.33 2.98
N PHE A 25 11.61 10.25 2.27
CA PHE A 25 12.08 10.25 0.88
C PHE A 25 11.42 9.11 0.10
N PRO A 26 11.33 9.23 -1.24
CA PRO A 26 10.81 8.16 -2.09
C PRO A 26 11.60 6.86 -1.95
N ALA A 27 10.99 5.73 -2.29
CA ALA A 27 11.71 4.48 -2.41
C ALA A 27 12.89 4.63 -3.40
N PRO A 28 14.04 3.98 -3.18
CA PRO A 28 15.15 4.02 -4.12
C PRO A 28 14.74 3.42 -5.46
N SER A 29 15.14 4.06 -6.56
CA SER A 29 14.97 3.49 -7.90
C SER A 29 15.95 2.35 -8.14
N GLY A 30 15.43 1.25 -8.68
CA GLY A 30 16.23 0.16 -9.22
C GLY A 30 16.41 0.28 -10.74
N PRO A 31 17.05 -0.72 -11.39
CA PRO A 31 17.23 -0.73 -12.84
C PRO A 31 15.91 -0.70 -13.63
N ALA A 32 14.85 -1.28 -13.08
CA ALA A 32 13.52 -1.29 -13.70
C ALA A 32 12.68 -0.06 -13.40
N GLY A 33 13.04 0.74 -12.42
CA GLY A 33 12.31 1.93 -12.01
C GLY A 33 12.15 2.07 -10.50
N LEU A 34 11.28 2.98 -10.09
CA LEU A 34 10.94 3.26 -8.70
C LEU A 34 9.70 2.42 -8.32
N GLY A 35 9.93 1.24 -7.75
CA GLY A 35 8.86 0.36 -7.28
C GLY A 35 8.31 0.81 -5.94
N TYR A 36 6.98 0.86 -5.82
CA TYR A 36 6.32 1.11 -4.55
C TYR A 36 4.96 0.42 -4.49
N MET A 37 4.47 0.14 -3.29
CA MET A 37 3.16 -0.46 -3.08
C MET A 37 2.19 0.59 -2.53
N PRO A 38 1.25 1.10 -3.34
CA PRO A 38 0.18 1.94 -2.82
C PRO A 38 -0.82 1.09 -2.04
N VAL A 39 -1.23 1.57 -0.87
CA VAL A 39 -2.31 0.96 -0.11
C VAL A 39 -3.51 1.89 -0.14
N VAL A 40 -4.59 1.42 -0.73
CA VAL A 40 -5.85 2.17 -0.84
C VAL A 40 -6.91 1.49 0.01
N VAL A 41 -7.52 2.25 0.91
CA VAL A 41 -8.64 1.79 1.71
C VAL A 41 -9.93 2.08 0.95
N GLY A 42 -10.68 1.04 0.64
CA GLY A 42 -11.98 1.14 -0.03
C GLY A 42 -13.12 1.18 0.99
N VAL A 43 -14.16 1.96 0.66
CA VAL A 43 -15.42 1.97 1.40
C VAL A 43 -16.54 1.60 0.43
N GLY A 44 -17.41 0.70 0.85
CA GLY A 44 -18.53 0.24 0.02
C GLY A 44 -19.84 0.14 0.80
N VAL A 45 -20.96 0.22 0.08
CA VAL A 45 -22.30 0.00 0.64
C VAL A 45 -22.72 -1.43 0.36
N PRO A 46 -22.96 -2.27 1.39
CA PRO A 46 -23.47 -3.62 1.17
C PRO A 46 -24.83 -3.61 0.47
N ALA A 47 -25.08 -4.58 -0.39
CA ALA A 47 -26.40 -4.71 -1.05
C ALA A 47 -27.57 -4.87 -0.07
N THR A 48 -27.28 -5.35 1.14
CA THR A 48 -28.25 -5.53 2.24
C THR A 48 -28.30 -4.36 3.22
N ALA A 49 -27.69 -3.22 2.88
CA ALA A 49 -27.71 -2.05 3.77
C ALA A 49 -29.15 -1.60 4.03
N PRO A 50 -29.53 -1.36 5.28
CA PRO A 50 -30.90 -0.93 5.63
C PRO A 50 -31.25 0.49 5.13
N ASN A 51 -30.22 1.31 4.90
CA ASN A 51 -30.39 2.67 4.33
C ASN A 51 -29.21 2.98 3.38
N PRO A 52 -29.26 2.50 2.13
CA PRO A 52 -28.18 2.70 1.18
C PRO A 52 -28.01 4.16 0.74
N GLU A 53 -29.10 4.96 0.78
CA GLU A 53 -29.06 6.38 0.43
C GLU A 53 -28.22 7.17 1.45
N ALA A 54 -28.49 7.00 2.74
CA ALA A 54 -27.71 7.64 3.79
C ALA A 54 -26.23 7.15 3.79
N ALA A 55 -25.99 5.89 3.50
CA ALA A 55 -24.64 5.38 3.36
C ALA A 55 -23.88 6.03 2.19
N ASN A 56 -24.55 6.21 1.04
CA ASN A 56 -23.99 6.91 -0.09
C ASN A 56 -23.70 8.40 0.21
N GLU A 57 -24.59 9.08 0.90
CA GLU A 57 -24.34 10.47 1.32
C GLU A 57 -23.15 10.56 2.29
N PHE A 58 -22.99 9.59 3.18
CA PHE A 58 -21.81 9.53 4.04
C PHE A 58 -20.51 9.30 3.24
N ILE A 59 -20.52 8.42 2.24
CA ILE A 59 -19.36 8.24 1.34
C ILE A 59 -19.04 9.54 0.60
N LYS A 60 -20.06 10.23 0.06
CA LYS A 60 -19.87 11.54 -0.58
C LYS A 60 -19.22 12.55 0.38
N TYR A 61 -19.70 12.61 1.62
CA TYR A 61 -19.11 13.46 2.65
C TYR A 61 -17.63 13.11 2.91
N LEU A 62 -17.26 11.81 2.99
CA LEU A 62 -15.88 11.38 3.14
C LEU A 62 -14.98 11.77 1.96
N LEU A 63 -15.55 11.89 0.76
CA LEU A 63 -14.84 12.27 -0.47
C LEU A 63 -14.79 13.79 -0.70
N MET A 64 -15.39 14.62 0.15
CA MET A 64 -15.27 16.07 0.05
C MET A 64 -13.80 16.49 0.30
N PRO A 65 -13.23 17.40 -0.52
CA PRO A 65 -11.84 17.85 -0.33
C PRO A 65 -11.57 18.39 1.08
N GLU A 66 -12.50 19.11 1.67
CA GLU A 66 -12.38 19.61 3.05
C GLU A 66 -12.30 18.46 4.07
N THR A 67 -13.14 17.42 3.91
CA THR A 67 -13.13 16.25 4.79
C THR A 67 -11.84 15.46 4.64
N GLN A 68 -11.38 15.27 3.40
CA GLN A 68 -10.11 14.59 3.12
C GLN A 68 -8.92 15.36 3.71
N GLY A 69 -8.95 16.70 3.69
CA GLY A 69 -7.94 17.53 4.34
C GLY A 69 -7.90 17.33 5.86
N LYS A 70 -9.05 17.26 6.52
CA LYS A 70 -9.15 16.96 7.96
C LYS A 70 -8.63 15.54 8.27
N ILE A 71 -9.03 14.54 7.48
CA ILE A 71 -8.56 13.16 7.62
C ILE A 71 -7.03 13.09 7.48
N MET A 72 -6.48 13.80 6.51
CA MET A 72 -5.04 13.86 6.31
C MET A 72 -4.32 14.51 7.49
N ALA A 73 -4.78 15.64 7.98
CA ALA A 73 -4.18 16.36 9.09
C ALA A 73 -4.23 15.57 10.42
N GLU A 74 -5.35 14.92 10.70
CA GLU A 74 -5.59 14.24 11.98
C GLU A 74 -5.10 12.79 12.00
N LEU A 75 -5.18 12.10 10.87
CA LEU A 75 -4.92 10.66 10.79
C LEU A 75 -3.71 10.31 9.91
N GLY A 76 -3.18 11.24 9.11
CA GLY A 76 -2.08 10.99 8.20
C GLY A 76 -2.45 10.16 6.96
N PHE A 77 -3.74 9.96 6.68
CA PHE A 77 -4.18 9.33 5.44
C PHE A 77 -4.18 10.33 4.30
N TYR A 78 -3.50 9.99 3.22
CA TYR A 78 -3.42 10.86 2.05
C TYR A 78 -4.74 10.91 1.28
N PRO A 79 -5.08 12.08 0.71
CA PRO A 79 -6.34 12.23 0.00
C PRO A 79 -6.36 11.43 -1.31
N VAL A 80 -7.55 10.94 -1.67
CA VAL A 80 -7.83 10.24 -2.93
C VAL A 80 -8.58 11.14 -3.92
N VAL A 81 -8.78 12.41 -3.57
CA VAL A 81 -9.46 13.42 -4.39
C VAL A 81 -8.54 14.61 -4.65
N ALA A 82 -8.76 15.30 -5.75
CA ALA A 82 -8.06 16.52 -6.07
C ALA A 82 -8.63 17.74 -5.29
N GLY A 83 -7.85 18.83 -5.22
CA GLY A 83 -8.29 20.10 -4.65
C GLY A 83 -8.28 20.17 -3.13
N VAL A 84 -7.60 19.26 -2.46
CA VAL A 84 -7.41 19.30 -1.00
C VAL A 84 -6.41 20.39 -0.65
N ASP A 85 -6.78 21.25 0.32
CA ASP A 85 -5.85 22.24 0.86
C ASP A 85 -4.83 21.56 1.79
N THR A 86 -3.56 21.68 1.44
CA THR A 86 -2.44 21.10 2.17
C THR A 86 -1.54 22.14 2.84
N SER A 87 -1.97 23.41 2.88
CA SER A 87 -1.15 24.55 3.36
C SER A 87 -0.88 24.52 4.87
N ASN A 88 -1.73 23.87 5.65
CA ASN A 88 -1.68 23.85 7.11
C ASN A 88 -1.55 22.44 7.71
N LEU A 89 -0.77 21.59 7.06
CA LEU A 89 -0.52 20.23 7.56
C LEU A 89 0.44 20.24 8.75
N PRO A 90 0.26 19.34 9.73
CA PRO A 90 1.28 19.06 10.72
C PRO A 90 2.61 18.70 10.06
N GLU A 91 3.73 19.13 10.64
CA GLU A 91 5.07 18.99 10.05
C GLU A 91 5.37 17.55 9.60
N GLY A 92 5.12 16.55 10.44
CA GLY A 92 5.35 15.14 10.11
C GLY A 92 4.49 14.66 8.94
N VAL A 93 3.25 15.14 8.81
CA VAL A 93 2.36 14.82 7.68
C VAL A 93 2.87 15.49 6.41
N ALA A 94 3.28 16.77 6.50
CA ALA A 94 3.77 17.54 5.35
C ALA A 94 5.05 16.93 4.76
N VAL A 95 6.00 16.52 5.61
CA VAL A 95 7.25 15.88 5.19
C VAL A 95 6.98 14.55 4.47
N GLN A 96 6.11 13.71 5.02
CA GLN A 96 5.74 12.45 4.39
C GLN A 96 4.98 12.67 3.08
N PHE A 97 4.03 13.59 3.06
CA PHE A 97 3.23 13.88 1.87
C PHE A 97 4.11 14.36 0.71
N ALA A 98 5.08 15.22 0.98
CA ALA A 98 6.04 15.66 -0.04
C ALA A 98 6.80 14.47 -0.66
N ALA A 99 7.26 13.52 0.15
CA ALA A 99 7.94 12.32 -0.34
C ALA A 99 7.01 11.41 -1.16
N VAL A 100 5.75 11.24 -0.72
CA VAL A 100 4.74 10.46 -1.45
C VAL A 100 4.41 11.10 -2.80
N GLN A 101 4.30 12.42 -2.86
CA GLN A 101 4.10 13.16 -4.12
C GLN A 101 5.27 12.98 -5.08
N LEU A 102 6.50 13.08 -4.58
CA LEU A 102 7.71 12.84 -5.39
C LEU A 102 7.72 11.41 -5.94
N GLN A 103 7.34 10.43 -5.11
CA GLN A 103 7.29 9.02 -5.50
C GLN A 103 6.21 8.76 -6.56
N GLY A 104 4.99 9.22 -6.31
CA GLY A 104 3.85 8.98 -7.21
C GLY A 104 3.95 9.71 -8.55
N ASN A 105 4.66 10.86 -8.59
CA ASN A 105 4.84 11.66 -9.80
C ASN A 105 6.16 11.37 -10.53
N ALA A 106 6.98 10.44 -10.05
CA ALA A 106 8.21 10.07 -10.73
C ALA A 106 7.89 9.43 -12.10
N GLU A 107 8.61 9.84 -13.15
CA GLU A 107 8.38 9.32 -14.52
C GLU A 107 8.60 7.80 -14.62
N ASN A 108 9.47 7.27 -13.78
CA ASN A 108 9.76 5.84 -13.69
C ASN A 108 9.07 5.15 -12.50
N ALA A 109 7.98 5.74 -11.97
CA ALA A 109 7.20 5.14 -10.90
C ALA A 109 6.50 3.86 -11.35
N ILE A 110 6.63 2.81 -10.57
CA ILE A 110 6.03 1.50 -10.82
C ILE A 110 5.17 1.12 -9.62
N PRO A 111 3.87 1.46 -9.62
CA PRO A 111 2.98 1.05 -8.55
C PRO A 111 2.70 -0.46 -8.62
N ALA A 112 3.12 -1.20 -7.61
CA ALA A 112 2.79 -2.60 -7.46
C ALA A 112 1.50 -2.73 -6.63
N LEU A 113 0.41 -3.09 -7.27
CA LEU A 113 -0.86 -3.34 -6.60
C LEU A 113 -0.86 -4.73 -5.95
N LEU A 114 -1.68 -4.91 -4.93
CA LEU A 114 -1.92 -6.25 -4.39
C LEU A 114 -2.56 -7.15 -5.46
N PRO A 115 -2.19 -8.44 -5.51
CA PRO A 115 -2.74 -9.35 -6.51
C PRO A 115 -4.26 -9.43 -6.44
N VAL A 116 -4.89 -9.42 -7.60
CA VAL A 116 -6.33 -9.63 -7.79
C VAL A 116 -6.56 -11.01 -8.42
N GLY A 117 -7.79 -11.52 -8.32
CA GLY A 117 -8.14 -12.81 -8.93
C GLY A 117 -7.93 -14.03 -8.03
N LEU A 118 -7.37 -13.86 -6.84
CA LEU A 118 -7.15 -14.97 -5.89
C LEU A 118 -8.42 -15.39 -5.13
N GLY A 119 -9.51 -14.63 -5.22
CA GLY A 119 -10.78 -14.91 -4.53
C GLY A 119 -10.59 -15.11 -3.03
N ALA A 120 -11.12 -16.21 -2.50
CA ALA A 120 -11.00 -16.57 -1.08
C ALA A 120 -9.57 -16.96 -0.66
N ARG A 121 -8.65 -17.15 -1.62
CA ARG A 121 -7.27 -17.59 -1.40
C ARG A 121 -6.29 -16.41 -1.18
N GLY A 122 -6.76 -15.15 -1.15
CA GLY A 122 -5.89 -13.99 -0.91
C GLY A 122 -5.08 -14.06 0.39
N GLY A 123 -5.61 -14.72 1.43
CA GLY A 123 -4.89 -14.97 2.68
C GLY A 123 -3.66 -15.87 2.53
N ASP A 124 -3.67 -16.79 1.57
CA ASP A 124 -2.57 -17.71 1.31
C ASP A 124 -1.34 -16.97 0.76
N LEU A 125 -1.58 -15.97 -0.11
CA LEU A 125 -0.53 -15.08 -0.58
C LEU A 125 0.20 -14.39 0.59
N ASN A 126 -0.57 -13.79 1.50
CA ASN A 126 0.00 -13.14 2.69
C ASN A 126 0.82 -14.12 3.55
N SER A 127 0.38 -15.38 3.61
CA SER A 127 1.09 -16.42 4.36
C SER A 127 2.43 -16.76 3.72
N ILE A 128 2.51 -16.85 2.39
CA ILE A 128 3.75 -17.10 1.64
C ILE A 128 4.80 -16.02 1.97
N PHE A 129 4.44 -14.74 1.87
CA PHE A 129 5.37 -13.66 2.18
C PHE A 129 5.79 -13.64 3.66
N ARG A 130 4.86 -13.90 4.58
CA ARG A 130 5.14 -13.98 6.01
C ARG A 130 6.07 -15.15 6.33
N ASN A 131 5.86 -16.30 5.70
CA ASN A 131 6.72 -17.46 5.85
C ASN A 131 8.13 -17.16 5.37
N ALA A 132 8.28 -16.59 4.17
CA ALA A 132 9.58 -16.21 3.65
C ALA A 132 10.32 -15.27 4.63
N PHE A 133 9.65 -14.21 5.11
CA PHE A 133 10.23 -13.31 6.09
C PHE A 133 10.64 -14.03 7.38
N THR A 134 9.74 -14.83 7.96
CA THR A 134 9.98 -15.53 9.23
C THR A 134 11.16 -16.50 9.09
N ARG A 135 11.18 -17.28 8.03
CA ARG A 135 12.22 -18.28 7.79
C ARG A 135 13.58 -17.64 7.57
N ILE A 136 13.66 -16.61 6.72
CA ILE A 136 14.94 -15.95 6.41
C ILE A 136 15.40 -15.04 7.56
N VAL A 137 14.53 -14.17 8.05
CA VAL A 137 14.95 -13.09 8.96
C VAL A 137 14.99 -13.57 10.41
N ILE A 138 13.98 -14.33 10.84
CA ILE A 138 13.88 -14.77 12.23
C ILE A 138 14.68 -16.08 12.43
N ASN A 139 14.39 -17.09 11.60
CA ASN A 139 15.00 -18.41 11.77
C ASN A 139 16.40 -18.50 11.16
N LYS A 140 16.84 -17.50 10.35
CA LYS A 140 18.15 -17.48 9.69
C LYS A 140 18.38 -18.66 8.74
N GLU A 141 17.30 -19.17 8.14
CA GLU A 141 17.39 -20.18 7.07
C GLU A 141 18.04 -19.58 5.82
N ASP A 142 18.55 -20.43 4.95
CA ASP A 142 19.16 -20.00 3.69
C ASP A 142 18.12 -19.31 2.78
N ALA A 143 18.43 -18.08 2.38
CA ALA A 143 17.48 -17.24 1.66
C ALA A 143 17.09 -17.81 0.28
N GLU A 144 18.05 -18.35 -0.46
CA GLU A 144 17.81 -18.91 -1.79
C GLU A 144 16.87 -20.13 -1.71
N THR A 145 17.16 -21.04 -0.77
CA THR A 145 16.33 -22.21 -0.52
C THR A 145 14.90 -21.83 -0.15
N VAL A 146 14.74 -20.85 0.76
CA VAL A 146 13.42 -20.42 1.23
C VAL A 146 12.63 -19.74 0.11
N LEU A 147 13.27 -18.84 -0.64
CA LEU A 147 12.60 -18.12 -1.73
C LEU A 147 12.17 -19.07 -2.85
N ASN A 148 12.95 -20.07 -3.18
CA ASN A 148 12.56 -21.08 -4.15
C ASN A 148 11.33 -21.87 -3.68
N GLN A 149 11.31 -22.34 -2.42
CA GLN A 149 10.17 -23.09 -1.87
C GLN A 149 8.89 -22.26 -1.77
N GLU A 150 8.99 -21.02 -1.28
CA GLU A 150 7.83 -20.13 -1.20
C GLU A 150 7.41 -19.64 -2.60
N GLY A 151 8.32 -19.54 -3.56
CA GLY A 151 8.03 -19.31 -4.97
C GLY A 151 7.23 -20.45 -5.60
N GLU A 152 7.59 -21.72 -5.34
CA GLU A 152 6.80 -22.88 -5.77
C GLU A 152 5.40 -22.86 -5.16
N ALA A 153 5.27 -22.48 -3.88
CA ALA A 153 3.97 -22.33 -3.22
C ALA A 153 3.13 -21.23 -3.86
N LEU A 154 3.75 -20.10 -4.23
CA LEU A 154 3.08 -19.01 -4.93
C LEU A 154 2.65 -19.44 -6.34
N GLN A 155 3.51 -20.12 -7.11
CA GLN A 155 3.15 -20.62 -8.43
C GLN A 155 1.95 -21.57 -8.35
N LYS A 156 1.96 -22.50 -7.40
CA LYS A 156 0.83 -23.39 -7.17
C LYS A 156 -0.48 -22.64 -6.86
N LEU A 157 -0.40 -21.58 -6.04
CA LEU A 157 -1.56 -20.75 -5.74
C LEU A 157 -2.11 -20.06 -6.99
N LEU A 158 -1.24 -19.53 -7.84
CA LEU A 158 -1.61 -18.88 -9.10
C LEU A 158 -2.25 -19.89 -10.09
N ASP A 159 -1.67 -21.09 -10.20
CA ASP A 159 -2.19 -22.14 -11.07
C ASP A 159 -3.58 -22.61 -10.60
N GLU A 160 -3.77 -22.82 -9.30
CA GLU A 160 -5.04 -23.28 -8.73
C GLU A 160 -6.15 -22.23 -8.80
N THR A 161 -5.81 -20.94 -8.74
CA THR A 161 -6.77 -19.83 -8.81
C THR A 161 -7.01 -19.32 -10.22
N GLY A 162 -6.11 -19.63 -11.16
CA GLY A 162 -6.13 -19.08 -12.51
C GLY A 162 -5.82 -17.60 -12.58
N ALA A 163 -5.24 -17.02 -11.50
CA ALA A 163 -4.99 -15.59 -11.42
C ALA A 163 -3.98 -15.13 -12.48
N PRO A 164 -4.33 -14.17 -13.35
CA PRO A 164 -3.42 -13.67 -14.37
C PRO A 164 -2.33 -12.78 -13.76
N CYS A 165 -1.28 -12.50 -14.50
CA CYS A 165 -0.33 -11.46 -14.12
C CYS A 165 -1.02 -10.10 -14.05
N TRP A 166 -0.54 -9.24 -13.17
CA TRP A 166 -1.07 -7.89 -12.93
C TRP A 166 0.05 -6.85 -13.04
N ALA A 167 -0.35 -5.59 -13.27
CA ALA A 167 0.61 -4.50 -13.37
C ALA A 167 1.55 -4.43 -12.14
N PRO A 168 2.86 -4.16 -12.34
CA PRO A 168 3.47 -3.70 -13.59
C PRO A 168 3.85 -4.80 -14.59
N ASP A 169 3.62 -6.07 -14.26
CA ASP A 169 3.90 -7.17 -15.18
C ASP A 169 2.93 -7.14 -16.39
N PRO A 170 3.39 -7.63 -17.55
CA PRO A 170 2.50 -7.79 -18.70
C PRO A 170 1.33 -8.72 -18.36
N VAL A 171 0.15 -8.39 -18.85
CA VAL A 171 -1.03 -9.25 -18.71
C VAL A 171 -0.75 -10.61 -19.36
N SER A 172 -1.02 -11.70 -18.62
CA SER A 172 -0.86 -13.07 -19.12
C SER A 172 -2.16 -13.65 -19.66
N GLU A 173 -2.05 -14.55 -20.63
CA GLU A 173 -3.13 -15.44 -21.05
C GLU A 173 -3.12 -16.67 -20.13
N GLY A 174 -3.89 -16.63 -19.03
CA GLY A 174 -3.91 -17.68 -18.01
C GLY A 174 -3.13 -17.34 -16.74
N PRO A 175 -2.87 -18.34 -15.88
CA PRO A 175 -2.20 -18.10 -14.59
C PRO A 175 -0.84 -17.44 -14.77
N CYS A 176 -0.55 -16.46 -13.93
CA CYS A 176 0.74 -15.78 -13.93
C CYS A 176 1.86 -16.76 -13.62
N GLN A 177 2.93 -16.71 -14.41
CA GLN A 177 4.10 -17.55 -14.22
C GLN A 177 5.21 -16.74 -13.51
N ILE A 178 5.67 -17.28 -12.39
CA ILE A 178 6.80 -16.70 -11.66
C ILE A 178 8.09 -17.07 -12.39
N LYS A 179 8.92 -16.09 -12.64
CA LYS A 179 10.22 -16.23 -13.32
C LYS A 179 11.34 -16.40 -12.32
#